data_98011e43bc430e64d199b8cb6b78c4ec
#
_entry.id   98011e43bc430e64d199b8cb6b78c4ec
#
_cell.length_a   1.000
_cell.length_b   1.000
_cell.length_c   1.000
_cell.angle_alpha   90.00
_cell.angle_beta   90.00
_cell.angle_gamma   90.00
#
_symmetry.space_group_name_H-M   'P 1'
#
loop_
_entity.id
_entity.type
_entity.pdbx_description
1 polymer ?
#
loop_
_entity_poly.entity_id
_entity_poly.type
_entity_poly.pdbx_seq_one_letter_code
_entity_poly.pdbx_strand_id
1 'polypeptide(L)'
;MQWSGRALARLPARAIPWLGALLSRWRPLLRRRARIAERNLWLAFPDLDPAARARLLRDTLASNTTGALDALRGWFAAPGALHGVADISGLDVLREAIAEGRGAVLVGAHYDSVELAIRMVAEAAARHRVRMAVFVRHYNDPAIDAAIEAGRLRYAATTIGKKDVSGFCGAVGGSAAVFYAPDQDAGAGHAFVPFFGVPAATNDAMPGVLARAGGAPLLMWSRRRNDGRLAVDIERAPEGFFAGSGAEVAARYVAWVERRVRQAPAQYLWVHRRYKTRPPGAPGLYGDASPPASPPA
;
A
#
# COMPACT_ATOMS: atom_id res chain seq x y z
N MET A 1 -7.66 18.35 10.98
CA MET A 1 -7.61 16.94 10.58
C MET A 1 -8.74 16.09 11.18
N GLN A 2 -8.97 16.07 12.49
CA GLN A 2 -10.04 15.21 13.09
C GLN A 2 -11.45 15.57 12.61
N TRP A 3 -11.81 16.85 12.55
CA TRP A 3 -13.11 17.31 12.05
C TRP A 3 -13.33 16.94 10.58
N SER A 4 -12.31 17.12 9.75
CA SER A 4 -12.37 16.78 8.32
C SER A 4 -12.60 15.28 8.10
N GLY A 5 -11.90 14.41 8.83
CA GLY A 5 -12.08 12.96 8.71
C GLY A 5 -13.46 12.48 9.15
N ARG A 6 -14.01 13.08 10.22
CA ARG A 6 -15.38 12.77 10.69
C ARG A 6 -16.44 13.24 9.70
N ALA A 7 -16.27 14.42 9.09
CA ALA A 7 -17.18 14.93 8.07
C ALA A 7 -17.15 14.05 6.81
N LEU A 8 -15.96 13.69 6.33
CA LEU A 8 -15.78 12.80 5.19
C LEU A 8 -16.37 11.40 5.42
N ALA A 9 -16.36 10.90 6.65
CA ALA A 9 -16.93 9.59 6.99
C ALA A 9 -18.46 9.53 6.81
N ARG A 10 -19.13 10.68 6.83
CA ARG A 10 -20.60 10.78 6.62
C ARG A 10 -20.98 10.77 5.14
N LEU A 11 -20.03 10.99 4.24
CA LEU A 11 -20.29 11.00 2.81
C LEU A 11 -20.50 9.57 2.30
N PRO A 12 -21.43 9.36 1.34
CA PRO A 12 -21.60 8.07 0.70
C PRO A 12 -20.31 7.66 -0.02
N ALA A 13 -20.05 6.33 -0.11
CA ALA A 13 -18.80 5.79 -0.64
C ALA A 13 -18.44 6.36 -2.03
N ARG A 14 -19.43 6.50 -2.91
CA ARG A 14 -19.25 7.05 -4.27
C ARG A 14 -18.90 8.55 -4.32
N ALA A 15 -19.18 9.31 -3.27
CA ALA A 15 -18.87 10.75 -3.23
C ALA A 15 -17.37 11.01 -3.04
N ILE A 16 -16.65 10.11 -2.39
CA ILE A 16 -15.22 10.27 -2.09
C ILE A 16 -14.36 10.24 -3.36
N PRO A 17 -14.51 9.28 -4.29
CA PRO A 17 -13.80 9.31 -5.59
C PRO A 17 -14.12 10.56 -6.40
N TRP A 18 -15.38 11.00 -6.41
CA TRP A 18 -15.77 12.22 -7.10
C TRP A 18 -15.05 13.45 -6.51
N LEU A 19 -15.03 13.58 -5.19
CA LEU A 19 -14.31 14.65 -4.49
C LEU A 19 -12.80 14.57 -4.76
N GLY A 20 -12.23 13.36 -4.74
CA GLY A 20 -10.84 13.12 -5.09
C GLY A 20 -10.50 13.58 -6.52
N ALA A 21 -11.35 13.25 -7.48
CA ALA A 21 -11.21 13.68 -8.87
C ALA A 21 -11.31 15.20 -9.01
N LEU A 22 -12.22 15.86 -8.28
CA LEU A 22 -12.37 17.31 -8.28
C LEU A 22 -11.11 17.98 -7.71
N LEU A 23 -10.65 17.55 -6.54
CA LEU A 23 -9.48 18.13 -5.86
C LEU A 23 -8.18 17.88 -6.65
N SER A 24 -8.06 16.74 -7.36
CA SER A 24 -6.89 16.42 -8.17
C SER A 24 -6.67 17.37 -9.35
N ARG A 25 -7.72 18.11 -9.75
CA ARG A 25 -7.61 19.14 -10.80
C ARG A 25 -6.80 20.35 -10.36
N TRP A 26 -6.60 20.55 -9.06
CA TRP A 26 -5.78 21.67 -8.54
C TRP A 26 -4.28 21.34 -8.69
N ARG A 27 -3.83 21.34 -9.94
CA ARG A 27 -2.49 20.95 -10.38
C ARG A 27 -1.33 21.64 -9.66
N PRO A 28 -1.38 22.93 -9.23
CA PRO A 28 -0.23 23.56 -8.56
C PRO A 28 0.25 22.79 -7.34
N LEU A 29 -0.69 22.27 -6.53
CA LEU A 29 -0.38 21.52 -5.31
C LEU A 29 0.21 20.11 -5.59
N LEU A 30 -0.10 19.55 -6.76
CA LEU A 30 0.28 18.18 -7.13
C LEU A 30 1.44 18.11 -8.13
N ARG A 31 2.02 19.23 -8.57
CA ARG A 31 3.04 19.28 -9.64
C ARG A 31 4.18 18.29 -9.48
N ARG A 32 4.77 18.23 -8.27
CA ARG A 32 5.88 17.30 -7.99
C ARG A 32 5.42 15.84 -8.04
N ARG A 33 4.25 15.52 -7.48
CA ARG A 33 3.69 14.18 -7.48
C ARG A 33 3.26 13.75 -8.87
N ALA A 34 2.68 14.67 -9.64
CA ALA A 34 2.30 14.42 -11.03
C ALA A 34 3.51 14.06 -11.90
N ARG A 35 4.64 14.82 -11.81
CA ARG A 35 5.87 14.49 -12.54
C ARG A 35 6.43 13.10 -12.18
N ILE A 36 6.38 12.72 -10.90
CA ILE A 36 6.82 11.39 -10.47
C ILE A 36 5.91 10.31 -11.05
N ALA A 37 4.59 10.48 -10.95
CA ALA A 37 3.62 9.54 -11.48
C ALA A 37 3.74 9.40 -13.00
N GLU A 38 3.85 10.51 -13.71
CA GLU A 38 4.05 10.53 -15.17
C GLU A 38 5.30 9.73 -15.58
N ARG A 39 6.42 9.95 -14.88
CA ARG A 39 7.65 9.19 -15.13
C ARG A 39 7.49 7.70 -14.85
N ASN A 40 6.86 7.34 -13.74
CA ASN A 40 6.60 5.94 -13.40
C ASN A 40 5.68 5.26 -14.43
N LEU A 41 4.61 5.93 -14.85
CA LEU A 41 3.68 5.41 -15.85
C LEU A 41 4.33 5.26 -17.23
N TRP A 42 5.21 6.18 -17.60
CA TRP A 42 5.99 6.09 -18.83
C TRP A 42 6.94 4.87 -18.82
N LEU A 43 7.57 4.59 -17.68
CA LEU A 43 8.44 3.43 -17.51
C LEU A 43 7.66 2.11 -17.45
N ALA A 44 6.53 2.09 -16.75
CA ALA A 44 5.76 0.87 -16.51
C ALA A 44 4.88 0.46 -17.71
N PHE A 45 4.45 1.43 -18.52
CA PHE A 45 3.56 1.21 -19.66
C PHE A 45 4.10 1.89 -20.93
N PRO A 46 5.24 1.44 -21.45
CA PRO A 46 5.89 2.07 -22.60
C PRO A 46 5.01 2.05 -23.86
N ASP A 47 4.20 1.01 -24.03
CA ASP A 47 3.37 0.79 -25.24
C ASP A 47 2.08 1.62 -25.25
N LEU A 48 1.76 2.33 -24.16
CA LEU A 48 0.58 3.19 -24.15
C LEU A 48 0.81 4.42 -25.05
N ASP A 49 -0.16 4.71 -25.92
CA ASP A 49 -0.18 5.95 -26.66
C ASP A 49 -0.24 7.18 -25.73
N PRO A 50 0.20 8.36 -26.19
CA PRO A 50 0.27 9.57 -25.35
C PRO A 50 -1.09 9.95 -24.74
N ALA A 51 -2.20 9.76 -25.45
CA ALA A 51 -3.53 10.12 -24.95
C ALA A 51 -4.00 9.13 -23.87
N ALA A 52 -3.77 7.82 -24.05
CA ALA A 52 -4.06 6.80 -23.04
C ALA A 52 -3.21 7.01 -21.79
N ARG A 53 -1.92 7.31 -21.93
CA ARG A 53 -1.03 7.60 -20.79
C ARG A 53 -1.46 8.87 -20.05
N ALA A 54 -1.87 9.93 -20.75
CA ALA A 54 -2.40 11.14 -20.13
C ALA A 54 -3.73 10.89 -19.39
N ARG A 55 -4.60 10.00 -19.89
CA ARG A 55 -5.81 9.56 -19.16
C ARG A 55 -5.41 8.82 -17.89
N LEU A 56 -4.53 7.81 -17.99
CA LEU A 56 -4.08 7.04 -16.85
C LEU A 56 -3.41 7.92 -15.78
N LEU A 57 -2.64 8.94 -16.17
CA LEU A 57 -2.07 9.92 -15.22
C LEU A 57 -3.15 10.71 -14.49
N ARG A 58 -4.18 11.21 -15.19
CA ARG A 58 -5.30 11.92 -14.55
C ARG A 58 -6.02 11.02 -13.55
N ASP A 59 -6.30 9.78 -13.94
CA ASP A 59 -7.01 8.80 -13.12
C ASP A 59 -6.15 8.41 -11.89
N THR A 60 -4.83 8.28 -12.07
CA THR A 60 -3.87 8.05 -10.99
C THR A 60 -3.87 9.20 -9.98
N LEU A 61 -3.85 10.45 -10.43
CA LEU A 61 -3.87 11.61 -9.53
C LEU A 61 -5.21 11.70 -8.78
N ALA A 62 -6.32 11.43 -9.45
CA ALA A 62 -7.64 11.36 -8.83
C ALA A 62 -7.70 10.24 -7.78
N SER A 63 -7.23 9.05 -8.10
CA SER A 63 -7.17 7.89 -7.20
C SER A 63 -6.30 8.19 -5.97
N ASN A 64 -5.08 8.71 -6.16
CA ASN A 64 -4.21 9.05 -5.04
C ASN A 64 -4.77 10.16 -4.13
N THR A 65 -5.51 11.12 -4.71
CA THR A 65 -6.20 12.15 -3.93
C THR A 65 -7.36 11.55 -3.15
N THR A 66 -8.10 10.62 -3.76
CA THR A 66 -9.13 9.81 -3.09
C THR A 66 -8.54 9.03 -1.92
N GLY A 67 -7.39 8.39 -2.12
CA GLY A 67 -6.67 7.67 -1.07
C GLY A 67 -6.26 8.56 0.12
N ALA A 68 -5.88 9.81 -0.15
CA ALA A 68 -5.60 10.77 0.92
C ALA A 68 -6.86 11.13 1.73
N LEU A 69 -8.02 11.27 1.07
CA LEU A 69 -9.30 11.47 1.75
C LEU A 69 -9.71 10.24 2.56
N ASP A 70 -9.49 9.05 2.03
CA ASP A 70 -9.76 7.80 2.72
C ASP A 70 -8.82 7.55 3.90
N ALA A 71 -7.57 7.99 3.81
CA ALA A 71 -6.67 7.95 4.96
C ALA A 71 -7.21 8.82 6.11
N LEU A 72 -7.71 10.03 5.83
CA LEU A 72 -8.36 10.87 6.84
C LEU A 72 -9.61 10.20 7.44
N ARG A 73 -10.42 9.53 6.61
CA ARG A 73 -11.54 8.72 7.10
C ARG A 73 -11.04 7.56 7.96
N GLY A 74 -10.05 6.84 7.47
CA GLY A 74 -9.42 5.72 8.16
C GLY A 74 -8.90 6.10 9.55
N TRP A 75 -8.27 7.25 9.71
CA TRP A 75 -7.68 7.67 10.99
C TRP A 75 -8.69 8.33 11.94
N PHE A 76 -9.69 9.06 11.42
CA PHE A 76 -10.47 9.98 12.27
C PHE A 76 -11.97 9.71 12.32
N ALA A 77 -12.51 8.79 11.51
CA ALA A 77 -13.91 8.40 11.62
C ALA A 77 -14.21 7.75 12.98
N ALA A 78 -15.42 7.92 13.47
CA ALA A 78 -15.86 7.22 14.68
C ALA A 78 -15.89 5.70 14.44
N PRO A 79 -15.76 4.86 15.46
CA PRO A 79 -15.96 3.42 15.34
C PRO A 79 -17.30 3.09 14.69
N GLY A 80 -17.33 2.18 13.74
CA GLY A 80 -18.54 1.78 13.03
C GLY A 80 -19.07 2.76 11.98
N ALA A 81 -18.57 4.00 11.92
CA ALA A 81 -19.05 5.01 10.96
C ALA A 81 -18.71 4.66 9.49
N LEU A 82 -17.85 3.69 9.27
CA LEU A 82 -17.43 3.21 7.96
C LEU A 82 -18.04 1.83 7.63
N HIS A 83 -19.10 1.43 8.33
CA HIS A 83 -19.79 0.19 8.04
C HIS A 83 -20.24 0.14 6.56
N GLY A 84 -19.99 -0.98 5.90
CA GLY A 84 -20.37 -1.18 4.50
C GLY A 84 -19.51 -0.44 3.46
N VAL A 85 -18.41 0.23 3.87
CA VAL A 85 -17.48 0.89 2.94
C VAL A 85 -16.57 -0.12 2.22
N ALA A 86 -16.38 -1.29 2.80
CA ALA A 86 -15.57 -2.36 2.21
C ALA A 86 -16.28 -3.71 2.25
N ASP A 87 -16.07 -4.51 1.21
CA ASP A 87 -16.36 -5.94 1.18
C ASP A 87 -15.02 -6.66 1.39
N ILE A 88 -14.95 -7.52 2.42
CA ILE A 88 -13.72 -8.23 2.78
C ILE A 88 -13.94 -9.71 2.53
N SER A 89 -13.13 -10.30 1.65
CA SER A 89 -13.04 -11.74 1.44
C SER A 89 -11.80 -12.32 2.16
N GLY A 90 -11.86 -13.60 2.56
CA GLY A 90 -10.75 -14.29 3.22
C GLY A 90 -10.52 -13.89 4.69
N LEU A 91 -11.51 -13.30 5.35
CA LEU A 91 -11.41 -13.03 6.79
C LEU A 91 -11.35 -14.33 7.61
N ASP A 92 -11.96 -15.40 7.12
CA ASP A 92 -11.86 -16.77 7.63
C ASP A 92 -10.41 -17.28 7.53
N VAL A 93 -9.75 -17.07 6.42
CA VAL A 93 -8.32 -17.43 6.23
C VAL A 93 -7.44 -16.74 7.30
N LEU A 94 -7.69 -15.46 7.58
CA LEU A 94 -6.98 -14.76 8.64
C LEU A 94 -7.27 -15.33 10.02
N ARG A 95 -8.53 -15.67 10.31
CA ARG A 95 -8.94 -16.24 11.58
C ARG A 95 -8.31 -17.61 11.82
N GLU A 96 -8.32 -18.47 10.81
CA GLU A 96 -7.66 -19.79 10.86
C GLU A 96 -6.18 -19.65 11.16
N ALA A 97 -5.46 -18.77 10.44
CA ALA A 97 -4.04 -18.53 10.66
C ALA A 97 -3.74 -18.07 12.11
N ILE A 98 -4.60 -17.25 12.71
CA ILE A 98 -4.45 -16.83 14.11
C ILE A 98 -4.81 -17.97 15.08
N ALA A 99 -5.82 -18.77 14.77
CA ALA A 99 -6.23 -19.91 15.61
C ALA A 99 -5.16 -21.01 15.67
N GLU A 100 -4.32 -21.13 14.65
CA GLU A 100 -3.11 -21.98 14.65
C GLU A 100 -2.04 -21.51 15.66
N GLY A 101 -2.27 -20.39 16.36
CA GLY A 101 -1.46 -19.89 17.48
C GLY A 101 -0.21 -19.11 17.10
N ARG A 102 -0.05 -18.74 15.83
CA ARG A 102 1.20 -18.14 15.31
C ARG A 102 1.10 -16.70 14.85
N GLY A 103 -0.02 -16.02 15.02
CA GLY A 103 -0.21 -14.70 14.42
C GLY A 103 -0.18 -14.73 12.88
N ALA A 104 -0.29 -13.57 12.25
CA ALA A 104 -0.26 -13.48 10.79
C ALA A 104 0.50 -12.23 10.31
N VAL A 105 1.12 -12.33 9.13
CA VAL A 105 1.68 -11.19 8.41
C VAL A 105 0.87 -11.00 7.14
N LEU A 106 0.12 -9.90 7.07
CA LEU A 106 -0.63 -9.49 5.88
C LEU A 106 0.32 -8.75 4.93
N VAL A 107 0.91 -9.47 3.99
CA VAL A 107 1.82 -8.90 2.99
C VAL A 107 0.99 -8.27 1.88
N GLY A 108 1.06 -6.96 1.78
CA GLY A 108 0.32 -6.18 0.79
C GLY A 108 1.22 -5.23 0.00
N ALA A 109 0.63 -4.19 -0.59
CA ALA A 109 1.33 -3.14 -1.31
C ALA A 109 0.67 -1.78 -1.06
N HIS A 110 1.32 -0.69 -1.50
CA HIS A 110 0.74 0.65 -1.40
C HIS A 110 -0.16 0.95 -2.60
N TYR A 111 -1.44 0.85 -2.40
CA TYR A 111 -2.48 1.34 -3.30
C TYR A 111 -3.22 2.52 -2.67
N ASP A 112 -4.12 3.17 -3.40
CA ASP A 112 -4.69 4.46 -3.02
C ASP A 112 -5.28 4.47 -1.59
N SER A 113 -6.10 3.48 -1.26
CA SER A 113 -6.89 3.45 -0.02
C SER A 113 -6.41 2.44 1.01
N VAL A 114 -5.09 2.14 1.02
CA VAL A 114 -4.49 1.14 1.92
C VAL A 114 -4.80 1.41 3.40
N GLU A 115 -4.75 2.65 3.85
CA GLU A 115 -5.04 3.02 5.25
C GLU A 115 -6.49 2.71 5.64
N LEU A 116 -7.43 2.98 4.73
CA LEU A 116 -8.83 2.64 4.95
C LEU A 116 -9.04 1.12 4.91
N ALA A 117 -8.40 0.41 3.98
CA ALA A 117 -8.48 -1.04 3.89
C ALA A 117 -7.95 -1.72 5.17
N ILE A 118 -6.80 -1.29 5.68
CA ILE A 118 -6.24 -1.78 6.95
C ILE A 118 -7.25 -1.59 8.09
N ARG A 119 -7.84 -0.39 8.20
CA ARG A 119 -8.85 -0.13 9.23
C ARG A 119 -10.05 -1.06 9.09
N MET A 120 -10.58 -1.24 7.87
CA MET A 120 -11.75 -2.09 7.67
C MET A 120 -11.46 -3.55 8.04
N VAL A 121 -10.27 -4.06 7.70
CA VAL A 121 -9.83 -5.39 8.13
C VAL A 121 -9.68 -5.45 9.65
N ALA A 122 -9.07 -4.42 10.28
CA ALA A 122 -8.90 -4.39 11.72
C ALA A 122 -10.25 -4.39 12.47
N GLU A 123 -11.22 -3.58 12.05
CA GLU A 123 -12.56 -3.55 12.66
C GLU A 123 -13.32 -4.88 12.45
N ALA A 124 -13.18 -5.52 11.28
CA ALA A 124 -13.78 -6.83 11.02
C ALA A 124 -13.10 -7.93 11.84
N ALA A 125 -11.76 -7.95 11.89
CA ALA A 125 -10.98 -8.91 12.64
C ALA A 125 -11.20 -8.81 14.17
N ALA A 126 -11.38 -7.60 14.69
CA ALA A 126 -11.66 -7.37 16.12
C ALA A 126 -12.94 -8.04 16.60
N ARG A 127 -13.96 -8.19 15.74
CA ARG A 127 -15.20 -8.94 16.05
C ARG A 127 -14.94 -10.42 16.33
N HIS A 128 -13.80 -10.92 15.87
CA HIS A 128 -13.31 -12.28 16.08
C HIS A 128 -12.13 -12.33 17.06
N ARG A 129 -11.92 -11.27 17.86
CA ARG A 129 -10.82 -11.14 18.84
C ARG A 129 -9.41 -11.18 18.23
N VAL A 130 -9.28 -10.94 16.92
CA VAL A 130 -8.00 -10.81 16.26
C VAL A 130 -7.51 -9.36 16.38
N ARG A 131 -6.34 -9.19 16.98
CA ARG A 131 -5.68 -7.87 17.10
C ARG A 131 -4.89 -7.56 15.84
N MET A 132 -4.98 -6.32 15.38
CA MET A 132 -4.17 -5.83 14.26
C MET A 132 -3.07 -4.92 14.77
N ALA A 133 -1.87 -5.03 14.19
CA ALA A 133 -0.80 -4.06 14.33
C ALA A 133 -0.41 -3.51 12.96
N VAL A 134 0.05 -2.27 12.91
CA VAL A 134 0.42 -1.60 11.65
C VAL A 134 1.89 -1.25 11.67
N PHE A 135 2.63 -1.76 10.68
CA PHE A 135 4.05 -1.46 10.51
C PHE A 135 4.20 -0.16 9.73
N VAL A 136 4.72 0.89 10.37
CA VAL A 136 4.62 2.26 9.85
C VAL A 136 5.96 2.99 9.76
N ARG A 137 6.02 3.95 8.86
CA ARG A 137 7.04 4.99 8.89
C ARG A 137 6.48 6.21 9.62
N HIS A 138 7.24 6.75 10.57
CA HIS A 138 6.92 8.03 11.22
C HIS A 138 7.03 9.20 10.24
N TYR A 139 6.17 10.19 10.42
CA TYR A 139 6.19 11.43 9.65
C TYR A 139 7.24 12.39 10.24
N ASN A 140 7.79 13.27 9.39
CA ASN A 140 8.83 14.22 9.81
C ASN A 140 8.29 15.32 10.75
N ASP A 141 7.00 15.65 10.63
CA ASP A 141 6.32 16.61 11.52
C ASP A 141 5.75 15.84 12.71
N PRO A 142 6.24 16.11 13.95
CA PRO A 142 5.81 15.38 15.14
C PRO A 142 4.33 15.53 15.47
N ALA A 143 3.72 16.69 15.16
CA ALA A 143 2.30 16.91 15.44
C ALA A 143 1.41 16.12 14.47
N ILE A 144 1.81 16.06 13.20
CA ILE A 144 1.15 15.24 12.20
C ILE A 144 1.31 13.76 12.54
N ASP A 145 2.53 13.34 12.91
CA ASP A 145 2.84 11.95 13.27
C ASP A 145 1.98 11.48 14.46
N ALA A 146 1.99 12.24 15.55
CA ALA A 146 1.19 11.94 16.74
C ALA A 146 -0.33 11.91 16.45
N ALA A 147 -0.83 12.80 15.60
CA ALA A 147 -2.25 12.81 15.23
C ALA A 147 -2.66 11.58 14.41
N ILE A 148 -1.78 11.12 13.50
CA ILE A 148 -2.01 9.93 12.68
C ILE A 148 -1.89 8.67 13.53
N GLU A 149 -0.88 8.59 14.40
CA GLU A 149 -0.71 7.48 15.32
C GLU A 149 -1.92 7.33 16.24
N ALA A 150 -2.37 8.41 16.86
CA ALA A 150 -3.60 8.41 17.65
C ALA A 150 -4.84 8.00 16.84
N GLY A 151 -4.86 8.31 15.54
CA GLY A 151 -5.90 7.85 14.61
C GLY A 151 -5.84 6.34 14.40
N ARG A 152 -4.66 5.78 14.15
CA ARG A 152 -4.44 4.34 13.95
C ARG A 152 -4.75 3.53 15.20
N LEU A 153 -4.36 4.01 16.38
CA LEU A 153 -4.62 3.35 17.66
C LEU A 153 -6.11 3.24 18.04
N ARG A 154 -7.01 3.84 17.26
CA ARG A 154 -8.46 3.63 17.43
C ARG A 154 -8.95 2.30 16.91
N TYR A 155 -8.21 1.67 15.99
CA TYR A 155 -8.58 0.40 15.37
C TYR A 155 -7.45 -0.64 15.42
N ALA A 156 -6.19 -0.22 15.51
CA ALA A 156 -5.06 -1.10 15.67
C ALA A 156 -4.67 -1.22 17.15
N ALA A 157 -4.19 -2.38 17.54
CA ALA A 157 -3.71 -2.61 18.90
C ALA A 157 -2.40 -1.84 19.18
N THR A 158 -1.57 -1.67 18.15
CA THR A 158 -0.31 -0.93 18.21
C THR A 158 0.17 -0.49 16.84
N THR A 159 1.05 0.51 16.81
CA THR A 159 1.86 0.85 15.65
C THR A 159 3.30 0.41 15.91
N ILE A 160 4.00 -0.04 14.87
CA ILE A 160 5.36 -0.54 14.94
C ILE A 160 6.21 0.26 13.96
N GLY A 161 7.26 0.89 14.45
CA GLY A 161 8.17 1.68 13.60
C GLY A 161 8.90 0.78 12.59
N LYS A 162 9.09 1.26 11.35
CA LYS A 162 9.68 0.46 10.24
C LYS A 162 11.08 -0.12 10.51
N LYS A 163 11.78 0.33 11.53
CA LYS A 163 13.09 -0.20 11.96
C LYS A 163 12.98 -1.15 13.14
N ASP A 164 11.81 -1.25 13.78
CA ASP A 164 11.59 -2.08 14.96
C ASP A 164 11.17 -3.50 14.57
N VAL A 165 12.15 -4.28 14.10
CA VAL A 165 11.94 -5.68 13.75
C VAL A 165 11.59 -6.52 14.98
N SER A 166 12.09 -6.15 16.16
CA SER A 166 11.78 -6.84 17.42
C SER A 166 10.31 -6.66 17.79
N GLY A 167 9.81 -5.43 17.76
CA GLY A 167 8.39 -5.14 17.96
C GLY A 167 7.48 -5.82 16.93
N PHE A 168 7.94 -5.91 15.67
CA PHE A 168 7.24 -6.66 14.63
C PHE A 168 7.11 -8.15 14.98
N CYS A 169 8.23 -8.81 15.29
CA CYS A 169 8.22 -10.22 15.70
C CYS A 169 7.43 -10.44 16.99
N GLY A 170 7.53 -9.53 17.96
CA GLY A 170 6.78 -9.59 19.22
C GLY A 170 5.26 -9.48 19.01
N ALA A 171 4.81 -8.61 18.12
CA ALA A 171 3.40 -8.48 17.80
C ALA A 171 2.84 -9.75 17.14
N VAL A 172 3.55 -10.29 16.17
CA VAL A 172 3.19 -11.54 15.49
C VAL A 172 3.20 -12.71 16.49
N GLY A 173 4.26 -12.87 17.29
CA GLY A 173 4.36 -13.91 18.32
C GLY A 173 3.27 -13.78 19.40
N GLY A 174 2.76 -12.57 19.65
CA GLY A 174 1.58 -12.31 20.48
C GLY A 174 0.23 -12.53 19.78
N SER A 175 0.20 -13.29 18.70
CA SER A 175 -0.99 -13.63 17.91
C SER A 175 -1.72 -12.43 17.30
N ALA A 176 -1.00 -11.37 16.96
CA ALA A 176 -1.56 -10.27 16.18
C ALA A 176 -1.40 -10.52 14.66
N ALA A 177 -2.26 -9.90 13.88
CA ALA A 177 -2.05 -9.73 12.45
C ALA A 177 -1.32 -8.41 12.19
N VAL A 178 -0.19 -8.44 11.47
CA VAL A 178 0.61 -7.27 11.15
C VAL A 178 0.56 -6.98 9.66
N PHE A 179 0.13 -5.79 9.25
CA PHE A 179 0.19 -5.38 7.85
C PHE A 179 1.61 -4.92 7.48
N TYR A 180 2.12 -5.45 6.37
CA TYR A 180 3.46 -5.19 5.87
C TYR A 180 3.46 -5.00 4.35
N ALA A 181 3.95 -3.85 3.86
CA ALA A 181 3.96 -3.51 2.43
C ALA A 181 5.38 -3.11 1.98
N PRO A 182 6.18 -4.05 1.46
CA PRO A 182 7.58 -3.82 1.07
C PRO A 182 7.76 -3.40 -0.40
N ASP A 183 6.75 -2.83 -1.06
CA ASP A 183 6.75 -2.46 -2.49
C ASP A 183 7.40 -1.11 -2.81
N GLN A 184 7.85 -0.35 -1.82
CA GLN A 184 8.54 0.92 -2.05
C GLN A 184 10.03 0.71 -2.35
N ASP A 185 10.69 1.78 -2.83
CA ASP A 185 12.14 1.77 -3.04
C ASP A 185 12.89 1.45 -1.74
N ALA A 186 13.58 0.33 -1.73
CA ALA A 186 14.27 -0.19 -0.54
C ALA A 186 15.60 0.53 -0.24
N GLY A 187 16.16 1.19 -1.24
CA GLY A 187 17.46 1.83 -1.14
C GLY A 187 18.64 0.95 -1.59
N ALA A 188 19.85 1.43 -1.39
CA ALA A 188 21.06 0.68 -1.69
C ALA A 188 21.22 -0.54 -0.77
N GLY A 189 21.89 -1.59 -1.26
CA GLY A 189 22.14 -2.82 -0.52
C GLY A 189 21.03 -3.86 -0.59
N HIS A 190 19.95 -3.58 -1.33
CA HIS A 190 18.84 -4.50 -1.59
C HIS A 190 18.84 -5.04 -3.02
N ALA A 191 18.14 -6.13 -3.25
CA ALA A 191 18.06 -6.76 -4.56
C ALA A 191 17.38 -5.86 -5.60
N PHE A 192 17.92 -5.85 -6.81
CA PHE A 192 17.27 -5.24 -7.96
C PHE A 192 16.45 -6.29 -8.70
N VAL A 193 15.14 -6.16 -8.65
CA VAL A 193 14.21 -7.04 -9.37
C VAL A 193 13.39 -6.24 -10.37
N PRO A 194 13.01 -6.83 -11.52
CA PRO A 194 12.20 -6.13 -12.51
C PRO A 194 10.81 -5.82 -11.94
N PHE A 195 10.41 -4.55 -12.00
CA PHE A 195 9.03 -4.11 -11.78
C PHE A 195 8.57 -3.40 -13.05
N PHE A 196 7.61 -3.97 -13.75
CA PHE A 196 7.25 -3.58 -15.13
C PHE A 196 8.47 -3.53 -16.06
N GLY A 197 9.34 -4.53 -15.97
CA GLY A 197 10.55 -4.63 -16.79
C GLY A 197 11.71 -3.73 -16.36
N VAL A 198 11.51 -2.78 -15.44
CA VAL A 198 12.53 -1.84 -14.99
C VAL A 198 13.17 -2.31 -13.67
N PRO A 199 14.50 -2.46 -13.57
CA PRO A 199 15.16 -2.83 -12.33
C PRO A 199 14.83 -1.86 -11.19
N ALA A 200 14.27 -2.36 -10.10
CA ALA A 200 13.82 -1.60 -8.95
C ALA A 200 14.37 -2.20 -7.66
N ALA A 201 15.04 -1.38 -6.84
CA ALA A 201 15.52 -1.80 -5.52
C ALA A 201 14.34 -2.25 -4.66
N THR A 202 14.34 -3.50 -4.26
CA THR A 202 13.23 -4.15 -3.57
C THR A 202 13.73 -4.83 -2.31
N ASN A 203 12.95 -4.73 -1.22
CA ASN A 203 13.30 -5.33 0.06
C ASN A 203 13.38 -6.86 -0.06
N ASP A 204 14.58 -7.39 0.10
CA ASP A 204 14.93 -8.81 0.06
C ASP A 204 15.14 -9.44 1.45
N ALA A 205 14.95 -8.65 2.52
CA ALA A 205 15.00 -9.15 3.89
C ALA A 205 13.69 -9.85 4.32
N MET A 206 12.64 -9.80 3.49
CA MET A 206 11.30 -10.32 3.82
C MET A 206 11.32 -11.78 4.29
N PRO A 207 11.99 -12.74 3.65
CA PRO A 207 11.99 -14.12 4.13
C PRO A 207 12.56 -14.27 5.54
N GLY A 208 13.66 -13.57 5.83
CA GLY A 208 14.26 -13.57 7.16
C GLY A 208 13.37 -12.95 8.23
N VAL A 209 12.65 -11.88 7.90
CA VAL A 209 11.68 -11.24 8.80
C VAL A 209 10.49 -12.16 9.07
N LEU A 210 9.93 -12.79 8.03
CA LEU A 210 8.82 -13.74 8.16
C LEU A 210 9.20 -14.96 8.96
N ALA A 211 10.38 -15.55 8.70
CA ALA A 211 10.90 -16.70 9.45
C ALA A 211 11.10 -16.38 10.95
N ARG A 212 11.64 -15.20 11.25
CA ARG A 212 11.85 -14.76 12.65
C ARG A 212 10.52 -14.45 13.36
N ALA A 213 9.55 -13.90 12.65
CA ALA A 213 8.24 -13.60 13.22
C ALA A 213 7.43 -14.87 13.50
N GLY A 214 7.64 -15.96 12.75
CA GLY A 214 6.98 -17.24 12.94
C GLY A 214 5.48 -17.27 12.61
N GLY A 215 4.93 -16.14 12.17
CA GLY A 215 3.51 -16.03 11.81
C GLY A 215 3.18 -16.54 10.41
N ALA A 216 1.92 -16.81 10.16
CA ALA A 216 1.44 -17.21 8.85
C ALA A 216 1.51 -16.03 7.85
N PRO A 217 2.27 -16.13 6.75
CA PRO A 217 2.26 -15.10 5.72
C PRO A 217 1.02 -15.23 4.83
N LEU A 218 0.23 -14.19 4.79
CA LEU A 218 -0.96 -14.06 3.95
C LEU A 218 -0.76 -12.90 2.97
N LEU A 219 -1.35 -12.99 1.80
CA LEU A 219 -1.37 -11.88 0.84
C LEU A 219 -2.63 -11.05 1.04
N MET A 220 -2.49 -9.74 1.06
CA MET A 220 -3.61 -8.81 1.16
C MET A 220 -3.57 -7.79 0.03
N TRP A 221 -4.67 -7.68 -0.70
CA TRP A 221 -4.85 -6.67 -1.73
C TRP A 221 -6.17 -5.92 -1.53
N SER A 222 -6.23 -4.65 -1.92
CA SER A 222 -7.52 -3.98 -2.05
C SER A 222 -7.61 -3.20 -3.36
N ARG A 223 -8.83 -3.03 -3.82
CA ARG A 223 -9.15 -2.17 -4.96
C ARG A 223 -10.47 -1.47 -4.73
N ARG A 224 -10.58 -0.26 -5.24
CA ARG A 224 -11.85 0.46 -5.28
C ARG A 224 -12.69 -0.02 -6.43
N ARG A 225 -13.95 -0.27 -6.15
CA ARG A 225 -14.97 -0.65 -7.13
C ARG A 225 -15.62 0.61 -7.72
N ASN A 226 -16.37 0.43 -8.80
CA ASN A 226 -17.08 1.51 -9.48
C ASN A 226 -18.19 2.16 -8.61
N ASP A 227 -18.71 1.42 -7.63
CA ASP A 227 -19.67 1.93 -6.64
C ASP A 227 -19.02 2.76 -5.52
N GLY A 228 -17.69 2.92 -5.56
CA GLY A 228 -16.89 3.66 -4.57
C GLY A 228 -16.51 2.86 -3.33
N ARG A 229 -17.00 1.62 -3.17
CA ARG A 229 -16.63 0.72 -2.07
C ARG A 229 -15.28 0.06 -2.35
N LEU A 230 -14.63 -0.40 -1.29
CA LEU A 230 -13.42 -1.21 -1.42
C LEU A 230 -13.78 -2.70 -1.50
N ALA A 231 -13.12 -3.43 -2.39
CA ALA A 231 -12.99 -4.87 -2.28
C ALA A 231 -11.62 -5.16 -1.65
N VAL A 232 -11.59 -5.91 -0.58
CA VAL A 232 -10.36 -6.31 0.12
C VAL A 232 -10.28 -7.82 0.13
N ASP A 233 -9.21 -8.36 -0.43
CA ASP A 233 -8.98 -9.79 -0.55
C ASP A 233 -7.82 -10.19 0.37
N ILE A 234 -8.03 -11.21 1.22
CA ILE A 234 -7.00 -11.86 2.04
C ILE A 234 -6.92 -13.30 1.59
N GLU A 235 -5.73 -13.75 1.20
CA GLU A 235 -5.54 -15.08 0.65
C GLU A 235 -4.26 -15.74 1.21
N ARG A 236 -4.25 -17.07 1.30
CA ARG A 236 -3.01 -17.80 1.55
C ARG A 236 -2.08 -17.60 0.36
N ALA A 237 -0.80 -17.37 0.65
CA ALA A 237 0.20 -17.32 -0.42
C ALA A 237 0.32 -18.72 -1.07
N PRO A 238 0.60 -18.80 -2.39
CA PRO A 238 0.93 -20.07 -3.04
C PRO A 238 2.08 -20.78 -2.31
N GLU A 239 2.09 -22.11 -2.37
CA GLU A 239 3.18 -22.89 -1.81
C GLU A 239 4.54 -22.42 -2.35
N GLY A 240 5.53 -22.32 -1.48
CA GLY A 240 6.86 -21.85 -1.84
C GLY A 240 6.96 -20.34 -2.14
N PHE A 241 5.89 -19.57 -2.06
CA PHE A 241 5.91 -18.15 -2.42
C PHE A 241 6.95 -17.35 -1.62
N PHE A 242 7.12 -17.62 -0.35
CA PHE A 242 8.10 -16.98 0.54
C PHE A 242 9.34 -17.83 0.82
N ALA A 243 9.53 -18.94 0.10
CA ALA A 243 10.70 -19.82 0.24
C ALA A 243 11.85 -19.39 -0.70
N GLY A 244 13.10 -19.71 -0.32
CA GLY A 244 14.29 -19.41 -1.11
C GLY A 244 15.01 -18.13 -0.67
N SER A 245 15.89 -17.64 -1.53
CA SER A 245 16.68 -16.44 -1.28
C SER A 245 15.83 -15.18 -1.25
N GLY A 246 16.33 -14.12 -0.60
CA GLY A 246 15.67 -12.84 -0.55
C GLY A 246 15.33 -12.26 -1.92
N ALA A 247 16.24 -12.38 -2.88
CA ALA A 247 16.04 -11.91 -4.25
C ALA A 247 14.94 -12.67 -4.98
N GLU A 248 14.86 -14.01 -4.82
CA GLU A 248 13.80 -14.83 -5.41
C GLU A 248 12.43 -14.50 -4.84
N VAL A 249 12.34 -14.31 -3.52
CA VAL A 249 11.09 -13.91 -2.85
C VAL A 249 10.68 -12.49 -3.28
N ALA A 250 11.63 -11.56 -3.34
CA ALA A 250 11.38 -10.20 -3.83
C ALA A 250 10.85 -10.21 -5.28
N ALA A 251 11.41 -11.05 -6.16
CA ALA A 251 10.97 -11.20 -7.53
C ALA A 251 9.53 -11.74 -7.62
N ARG A 252 9.20 -12.81 -6.88
CA ARG A 252 7.84 -13.37 -6.82
C ARG A 252 6.82 -12.35 -6.27
N TYR A 253 7.20 -11.65 -5.20
CA TYR A 253 6.37 -10.63 -4.59
C TYR A 253 6.10 -9.47 -5.56
N VAL A 254 7.13 -8.95 -6.21
CA VAL A 254 6.99 -7.85 -7.19
C VAL A 254 6.14 -8.28 -8.39
N ALA A 255 6.31 -9.50 -8.89
CA ALA A 255 5.48 -10.05 -9.96
C ALA A 255 4.01 -10.20 -9.52
N TRP A 256 3.75 -10.56 -8.26
CA TRP A 256 2.39 -10.58 -7.70
C TRP A 256 1.80 -9.17 -7.65
N VAL A 257 2.55 -8.17 -7.13
CA VAL A 257 2.12 -6.76 -7.12
C VAL A 257 1.83 -6.27 -8.53
N GLU A 258 2.69 -6.55 -9.49
CA GLU A 258 2.52 -6.14 -10.90
C GLU A 258 1.22 -6.69 -11.49
N ARG A 259 0.91 -7.98 -11.27
CA ARG A 259 -0.36 -8.57 -11.73
C ARG A 259 -1.58 -7.87 -11.14
N ARG A 260 -1.53 -7.51 -9.84
CA ARG A 260 -2.60 -6.78 -9.17
C ARG A 260 -2.74 -5.35 -9.66
N VAL A 261 -1.61 -4.67 -9.90
CA VAL A 261 -1.59 -3.31 -10.46
C VAL A 261 -2.19 -3.29 -11.87
N ARG A 262 -1.93 -4.29 -12.71
CA ARG A 262 -2.51 -4.37 -14.05
C ARG A 262 -4.05 -4.48 -14.05
N GLN A 263 -4.67 -4.98 -12.98
CA GLN A 263 -6.13 -5.03 -12.83
C GLN A 263 -6.76 -3.66 -12.55
N ALA A 264 -6.02 -2.76 -11.87
CA ALA A 264 -6.49 -1.41 -11.52
C ALA A 264 -5.31 -0.42 -11.53
N PRO A 265 -4.72 -0.13 -12.71
CA PRO A 265 -3.43 0.55 -12.81
C PRO A 265 -3.43 1.95 -12.21
N ALA A 266 -4.55 2.67 -12.24
CA ALA A 266 -4.66 4.00 -11.66
C ALA A 266 -4.57 4.01 -10.11
N GLN A 267 -4.83 2.87 -9.46
CA GLN A 267 -4.95 2.80 -8.00
C GLN A 267 -3.64 2.50 -7.28
N TYR A 268 -2.56 2.22 -8.00
CA TYR A 268 -1.25 2.04 -7.38
C TYR A 268 -0.60 3.38 -7.01
N LEU A 269 0.31 3.36 -6.01
CA LEU A 269 0.98 4.55 -5.49
C LEU A 269 2.07 5.08 -6.45
N TRP A 270 1.71 5.40 -7.70
CA TRP A 270 2.64 5.91 -8.70
C TRP A 270 3.30 7.25 -8.34
N VAL A 271 2.82 7.95 -7.33
CA VAL A 271 3.41 9.20 -6.83
C VAL A 271 4.66 8.98 -5.96
N HIS A 272 5.00 7.72 -5.67
CA HIS A 272 6.26 7.33 -5.03
C HIS A 272 7.36 7.12 -6.07
N ARG A 273 8.60 7.52 -5.76
CA ARG A 273 9.77 7.30 -6.65
C ARG A 273 10.23 5.85 -6.58
N ARG A 274 9.48 4.92 -7.17
CA ARG A 274 9.71 3.47 -7.09
C ARG A 274 11.07 3.02 -7.62
N TYR A 275 11.59 3.73 -8.62
CA TYR A 275 12.86 3.44 -9.29
C TYR A 275 13.97 4.43 -8.90
N LYS A 276 13.91 4.99 -7.68
CA LYS A 276 14.87 6.03 -7.23
C LYS A 276 16.27 5.46 -7.12
N THR A 277 16.43 4.32 -6.48
CA THR A 277 17.70 3.63 -6.35
C THR A 277 17.95 2.81 -7.60
N ARG A 278 19.12 2.99 -8.21
CA ARG A 278 19.49 2.33 -9.46
C ARG A 278 20.62 1.33 -9.24
N PRO A 279 20.73 0.29 -10.10
CA PRO A 279 21.92 -0.55 -10.14
C PRO A 279 23.17 0.30 -10.31
N PRO A 280 24.35 -0.16 -9.80
CA PRO A 280 25.61 0.54 -10.00
C PRO A 280 25.87 0.87 -11.48
N GLY A 281 26.25 2.11 -11.77
CA GLY A 281 26.49 2.60 -13.13
C GLY A 281 25.23 2.94 -13.95
N ALA A 282 24.04 2.59 -13.51
CA ALA A 282 22.81 2.91 -14.23
C ALA A 282 22.39 4.38 -14.00
N PRO A 283 21.89 5.09 -15.02
CA PRO A 283 21.49 6.49 -14.90
C PRO A 283 20.28 6.66 -13.99
N GLY A 284 20.17 7.84 -13.34
CA GLY A 284 19.01 8.24 -12.57
C GLY A 284 17.77 8.38 -13.46
N LEU A 285 16.61 7.95 -12.96
CA LEU A 285 15.36 8.00 -13.72
C LEU A 285 14.45 9.19 -13.36
N TYR A 286 14.79 9.96 -12.32
CA TYR A 286 14.03 11.13 -11.86
C TYR A 286 14.93 12.38 -11.90
N GLY A 287 14.86 13.13 -12.96
CA GLY A 287 15.51 14.43 -13.15
C GLY A 287 14.50 15.50 -13.57
N ASP A 288 14.97 16.73 -13.79
CA ASP A 288 14.13 17.83 -14.28
C ASP A 288 13.85 17.73 -15.79
N ALA A 289 14.52 16.84 -16.51
CA ALA A 289 14.30 16.62 -17.93
C ALA A 289 12.96 15.92 -18.17
N SER A 290 12.26 16.35 -19.21
CA SER A 290 11.11 15.62 -19.77
C SER A 290 11.50 14.17 -20.07
N PRO A 291 10.59 13.20 -19.93
CA PRO A 291 10.89 11.82 -20.28
C PRO A 291 11.44 11.77 -21.72
N PRO A 292 12.51 11.01 -21.98
CA PRO A 292 12.97 10.80 -23.35
C PRO A 292 11.84 10.19 -24.19
N ALA A 293 11.88 10.40 -25.51
CA ALA A 293 10.83 9.95 -26.42
C ALA A 293 10.64 8.42 -26.42
N SER A 294 11.67 7.66 -25.99
CA SER A 294 11.62 6.20 -25.90
C SER A 294 12.13 5.71 -24.54
N PRO A 295 11.57 4.60 -23.96
CA PRO A 295 12.09 3.99 -22.75
C PRO A 295 13.51 3.46 -22.98
N PRO A 296 14.34 3.35 -21.93
CA PRO A 296 15.61 2.65 -22.04
C PRO A 296 15.37 1.17 -22.35
N ALA A 297 16.15 0.66 -23.29
CA ALA A 297 16.16 -0.75 -23.69
C ALA A 297 16.49 -1.68 -22.52
#